data_503b9f8fa4ebc971960ac519649b68cf
#
_entry.id   503b9f8fa4ebc971960ac519649b68cf
#
_cell.length_a   1.000
_cell.length_b   1.000
_cell.length_c   1.000
_cell.angle_alpha   90.00
_cell.angle_beta   90.00
_cell.angle_gamma   90.00
#
_symmetry.space_group_name_H-M   'P 1'
#
loop_
_entity.id
_entity.type
_entity.pdbx_description
1 polymer ?
#
loop_
_entity_poly.entity_id
_entity_poly.type
_entity_poly.pdbx_seq_one_letter_code
_entity_poly.pdbx_strand_id
1 'polypeptide(L)'
;ILLFFALMIHFRKPAKEIFVKALAVFAIAFLIGGWFFIRNAVIHDGDLLGMRTTKESASLYATEEYKPENRQTPASEGWSFKQTYLQTPEGRTSNWLFSTVSSFIGSFSYMTVHLPMVLYLLYGALMAFGFLVFLFLGMVPHWFHKKPQLLLFVMLFLACLVTLFMDMYNTYFSDYQSQGRYLMPALVPLMIWIDDGYSSLTAKLPAEWKRASCHLTLLPGTI
;
A
#
# COMPACT_ATOMS: atom_id res chain seq x y z
N ILE A 1 1.94 -11.79 2.84
CA ILE A 1 2.40 -12.66 3.95
C ILE A 1 1.69 -12.28 5.25
N LEU A 2 1.77 -11.02 5.73
CA LEU A 2 1.10 -10.59 6.98
C LEU A 2 -0.40 -10.88 6.98
N LEU A 3 -1.10 -10.57 5.89
CA LEU A 3 -2.53 -10.87 5.74
C LEU A 3 -2.82 -12.38 5.83
N PHE A 4 -1.99 -13.22 5.22
CA PHE A 4 -2.13 -14.68 5.31
C PHE A 4 -2.06 -15.16 6.76
N PHE A 5 -1.04 -14.74 7.51
CA PHE A 5 -0.91 -15.10 8.92
C PHE A 5 -2.08 -14.58 9.76
N ALA A 6 -2.47 -13.33 9.53
CA ALA A 6 -3.60 -12.72 10.23
C ALA A 6 -4.90 -13.51 10.01
N LEU A 7 -5.20 -13.90 8.77
CA LEU A 7 -6.38 -14.73 8.45
C LEU A 7 -6.32 -16.11 9.09
N MET A 8 -5.17 -16.80 9.06
CA MET A 8 -5.01 -18.10 9.66
C MET A 8 -5.21 -18.07 11.18
N ILE A 9 -4.70 -17.02 11.85
CA ILE A 9 -4.91 -16.81 13.28
C ILE A 9 -6.37 -16.45 13.56
N HIS A 10 -6.98 -15.62 12.72
CA HIS A 10 -8.39 -15.25 12.82
C HIS A 10 -9.30 -16.48 12.78
N PHE A 11 -9.04 -17.42 11.87
CA PHE A 11 -9.76 -18.70 11.78
C PHE A 11 -9.34 -19.74 12.82
N ARG A 12 -8.55 -19.35 13.83
CA ARG A 12 -8.09 -20.22 14.93
C ARG A 12 -7.47 -21.53 14.47
N LYS A 13 -6.72 -21.50 13.38
CA LYS A 13 -6.03 -22.68 12.88
C LYS A 13 -4.87 -23.06 13.80
N PRO A 14 -4.59 -24.38 13.99
CA PRO A 14 -3.48 -24.81 14.83
C PRO A 14 -2.14 -24.33 14.26
N ALA A 15 -1.20 -23.99 15.12
CA ALA A 15 0.11 -23.44 14.71
C ALA A 15 0.85 -24.33 13.69
N LYS A 16 0.74 -25.64 13.78
CA LYS A 16 1.32 -26.59 12.83
C LYS A 16 0.71 -26.41 11.42
N GLU A 17 -0.61 -26.25 11.31
CA GLU A 17 -1.28 -26.01 10.03
C GLU A 17 -0.87 -24.67 9.42
N ILE A 18 -0.78 -23.63 10.24
CA ILE A 18 -0.32 -22.31 9.83
C ILE A 18 1.12 -22.41 9.28
N PHE A 19 2.01 -23.07 10.00
CA PHE A 19 3.40 -23.23 9.59
C PHE A 19 3.54 -24.00 8.26
N VAL A 20 2.85 -25.13 8.12
CA VAL A 20 2.91 -25.95 6.89
C VAL A 20 2.39 -25.16 5.69
N LYS A 21 1.27 -24.44 5.84
CA LYS A 21 0.72 -23.61 4.74
C LYS A 21 1.62 -22.42 4.41
N ALA A 22 2.21 -21.80 5.43
CA ALA A 22 3.17 -20.70 5.20
C ALA A 22 4.41 -21.19 4.47
N LEU A 23 4.93 -22.35 4.83
CA LEU A 23 6.07 -22.99 4.15
C LEU A 23 5.72 -23.32 2.69
N ALA A 24 4.53 -23.86 2.45
CA ALA A 24 4.07 -24.17 1.08
C ALA A 24 3.95 -22.90 0.22
N VAL A 25 3.33 -21.84 0.76
CA VAL A 25 3.21 -20.52 0.08
C VAL A 25 4.60 -19.94 -0.20
N PHE A 26 5.52 -20.01 0.78
CA PHE A 26 6.88 -19.54 0.62
C PHE A 26 7.63 -20.35 -0.45
N ALA A 27 7.51 -21.68 -0.43
CA ALA A 27 8.15 -22.56 -1.41
C ALA A 27 7.66 -22.25 -2.84
N ILE A 28 6.35 -22.10 -3.03
CA ILE A 28 5.78 -21.74 -4.34
C ILE A 28 6.27 -20.35 -4.78
N ALA A 29 6.24 -19.36 -3.91
CA ALA A 29 6.73 -18.02 -4.20
C ALA A 29 8.22 -18.03 -4.57
N PHE A 30 9.02 -18.83 -3.86
CA PHE A 30 10.44 -19.01 -4.14
C PHE A 30 10.70 -19.74 -5.47
N LEU A 31 9.91 -20.77 -5.80
CA LEU A 31 9.99 -21.45 -7.10
C LEU A 31 9.67 -20.50 -8.27
N ILE A 32 8.72 -19.59 -8.08
CA ILE A 32 8.33 -18.62 -9.12
C ILE A 32 9.32 -17.45 -9.22
N GLY A 33 9.74 -16.88 -8.11
CA GLY A 33 10.55 -15.66 -8.08
C GLY A 33 11.98 -15.82 -7.57
N GLY A 34 12.29 -16.91 -6.88
CA GLY A 34 13.59 -17.13 -6.25
C GLY A 34 14.76 -17.30 -7.24
N TRP A 35 14.45 -17.78 -8.44
CA TRP A 35 15.44 -17.89 -9.52
C TRP A 35 16.10 -16.53 -9.84
N PHE A 36 15.37 -15.44 -9.70
CA PHE A 36 15.90 -14.09 -9.91
C PHE A 36 17.05 -13.78 -8.94
N PHE A 37 16.88 -14.09 -7.65
CA PHE A 37 17.92 -13.88 -6.64
C PHE A 37 19.13 -14.80 -6.87
N ILE A 38 18.89 -16.06 -7.24
CA ILE A 38 19.96 -17.02 -7.57
C ILE A 38 20.74 -16.53 -8.78
N ARG A 39 20.03 -16.15 -9.84
CA ARG A 39 20.65 -15.60 -11.06
C ARG A 39 21.50 -14.36 -10.73
N ASN A 40 20.98 -13.41 -9.96
CA ASN A 40 21.73 -12.22 -9.58
C ASN A 40 22.99 -12.58 -8.77
N ALA A 41 22.87 -13.49 -7.80
CA ALA A 41 24.02 -13.94 -7.04
C ALA A 41 25.11 -14.56 -7.91
N VAL A 42 24.73 -15.36 -8.92
CA VAL A 42 25.69 -16.02 -9.83
C VAL A 42 26.33 -15.02 -10.80
N ILE A 43 25.54 -14.09 -11.37
CA ILE A 43 26.02 -13.15 -12.39
C ILE A 43 26.77 -11.96 -11.78
N HIS A 44 26.39 -11.56 -10.57
CA HIS A 44 26.86 -10.32 -9.91
C HIS A 44 27.64 -10.60 -8.60
N ASP A 45 28.42 -11.65 -8.57
CA ASP A 45 29.36 -11.98 -7.47
C ASP A 45 28.70 -11.89 -6.05
N GLY A 46 27.56 -12.55 -5.88
CA GLY A 46 26.83 -12.61 -4.62
C GLY A 46 25.85 -11.46 -4.36
N ASP A 47 25.67 -10.52 -5.29
CA ASP A 47 24.70 -9.45 -5.18
C ASP A 47 23.26 -9.93 -5.45
N LEU A 48 22.67 -10.62 -4.45
CA LEU A 48 21.33 -11.22 -4.52
C LEU A 48 20.23 -10.25 -4.97
N LEU A 49 20.30 -9.00 -4.54
CA LEU A 49 19.28 -7.98 -4.82
C LEU A 49 19.65 -7.10 -6.01
N GLY A 50 20.86 -7.19 -6.52
CA GLY A 50 21.35 -6.34 -7.59
C GLY A 50 21.61 -4.89 -7.18
N MET A 51 21.65 -4.61 -5.87
CA MET A 51 21.76 -3.23 -5.36
C MET A 51 23.14 -2.63 -5.61
N ARG A 52 24.21 -3.39 -5.38
CA ARG A 52 25.58 -2.96 -5.66
C ARG A 52 25.77 -2.74 -7.14
N THR A 53 25.40 -3.73 -7.95
CA THR A 53 25.48 -3.66 -9.41
C THR A 53 24.69 -2.50 -10.00
N THR A 54 23.49 -2.24 -9.48
CA THR A 54 22.66 -1.08 -9.90
C THR A 54 23.37 0.23 -9.56
N LYS A 55 23.97 0.35 -8.38
CA LYS A 55 24.69 1.54 -7.97
C LYS A 55 25.94 1.78 -8.83
N GLU A 56 26.73 0.72 -9.09
CA GLU A 56 27.89 0.76 -9.96
C GLU A 56 27.51 1.15 -11.39
N SER A 57 26.46 0.54 -11.94
CA SER A 57 25.94 0.88 -13.26
C SER A 57 25.44 2.32 -13.33
N ALA A 58 24.78 2.80 -12.31
CA ALA A 58 24.35 4.20 -12.25
C ALA A 58 25.54 5.17 -12.19
N SER A 59 26.60 4.86 -11.44
CA SER A 59 27.80 5.71 -11.40
C SER A 59 28.54 5.77 -12.74
N LEU A 60 28.49 4.69 -13.54
CA LEU A 60 29.15 4.60 -14.84
C LEU A 60 28.34 5.22 -15.99
N TYR A 61 27.03 4.98 -16.02
CA TYR A 61 26.19 5.25 -17.20
C TYR A 61 25.12 6.29 -17.01
N ALA A 62 24.78 6.68 -15.77
CA ALA A 62 23.81 7.74 -15.57
C ALA A 62 24.38 9.11 -15.98
N THR A 63 23.50 10.01 -16.39
CA THR A 63 23.87 11.42 -16.57
C THR A 63 24.34 12.00 -15.25
N GLU A 64 25.19 13.03 -15.28
CA GLU A 64 25.83 13.62 -14.08
C GLU A 64 24.81 13.93 -12.96
N GLU A 65 23.65 14.43 -13.32
CA GLU A 65 22.56 14.77 -12.41
C GLU A 65 21.99 13.54 -11.63
N TYR A 66 21.99 12.36 -12.27
CA TYR A 66 21.42 11.13 -11.70
C TYR A 66 22.48 10.16 -11.16
N LYS A 67 23.75 10.53 -11.18
CA LYS A 67 24.80 9.75 -10.54
C LYS A 67 24.57 9.68 -9.03
N PRO A 68 24.86 8.54 -8.36
CA PRO A 68 24.66 8.38 -6.92
C PRO A 68 25.35 9.44 -6.06
N GLU A 69 26.53 9.91 -6.51
CA GLU A 69 27.31 10.96 -5.84
C GLU A 69 26.74 12.38 -5.97
N ASN A 70 26.03 12.65 -7.06
CA ASN A 70 25.49 13.98 -7.39
C ASN A 70 23.99 14.10 -7.11
N ARG A 71 23.36 13.00 -6.71
CA ARG A 71 21.92 12.94 -6.55
C ARG A 71 21.47 13.79 -5.37
N GLN A 72 20.71 14.83 -5.67
CA GLN A 72 20.08 15.67 -4.65
C GLN A 72 18.87 14.96 -4.05
N THR A 73 18.91 14.73 -2.75
CA THR A 73 17.82 14.15 -1.98
C THR A 73 17.39 15.11 -0.88
N PRO A 74 16.15 15.04 -0.37
CA PRO A 74 15.76 15.84 0.79
C PRO A 74 16.73 15.72 1.97
N ALA A 75 17.29 14.52 2.19
CA ALA A 75 18.27 14.26 3.24
C ALA A 75 19.59 14.99 2.98
N SER A 76 20.11 14.99 1.73
CA SER A 76 21.37 15.68 1.40
C SER A 76 21.24 17.20 1.46
N GLU A 77 20.04 17.72 1.20
CA GLU A 77 19.74 19.15 1.28
C GLU A 77 19.28 19.60 2.68
N GLY A 78 19.16 18.68 3.63
CA GLY A 78 18.76 18.99 5.00
C GLY A 78 17.29 19.45 5.13
N TRP A 79 16.41 18.99 4.24
CA TRP A 79 15.00 19.36 4.30
C TRP A 79 14.34 18.82 5.57
N SER A 80 13.52 19.66 6.19
CA SER A 80 12.66 19.24 7.29
C SER A 80 11.50 18.36 6.80
N PHE A 81 10.85 17.64 7.71
CA PHE A 81 9.65 16.85 7.43
C PHE A 81 8.58 17.67 6.69
N LYS A 82 8.32 18.89 7.13
CA LYS A 82 7.33 19.78 6.52
C LYS A 82 7.72 20.15 5.08
N GLN A 83 8.98 20.47 4.83
CA GLN A 83 9.48 20.81 3.50
C GLN A 83 9.36 19.60 2.55
N THR A 84 9.72 18.42 3.02
CA THR A 84 9.71 17.20 2.19
C THR A 84 8.30 16.77 1.80
N TYR A 85 7.36 16.75 2.74
CA TYR A 85 6.07 16.07 2.50
C TYR A 85 4.88 17.01 2.34
N LEU A 86 4.91 18.19 2.92
CA LEU A 86 3.75 19.10 3.00
C LEU A 86 3.92 20.39 2.19
N GLN A 87 5.14 20.80 1.88
CA GLN A 87 5.39 21.98 1.05
C GLN A 87 5.61 21.54 -0.40
N THR A 88 5.28 22.42 -1.33
CA THR A 88 5.57 22.22 -2.75
C THR A 88 7.02 22.62 -3.02
N PRO A 89 7.89 21.68 -3.42
CA PRO A 89 9.26 22.03 -3.77
C PRO A 89 9.32 22.95 -4.99
N GLU A 90 10.39 23.72 -5.08
CA GLU A 90 10.63 24.59 -6.22
C GLU A 90 10.69 23.79 -7.54
N GLY A 91 10.07 24.31 -8.57
CA GLY A 91 9.96 23.63 -9.87
C GLY A 91 8.91 22.51 -9.96
N ARG A 92 8.17 22.23 -8.88
CA ARG A 92 7.07 21.25 -8.88
C ARG A 92 5.69 21.92 -8.79
N THR A 93 4.67 21.25 -9.29
CA THR A 93 3.28 21.76 -9.30
C THR A 93 2.50 21.44 -8.04
N SER A 94 2.98 20.49 -7.23
CA SER A 94 2.27 20.04 -6.02
C SER A 94 3.24 19.43 -5.00
N ASN A 95 2.79 19.35 -3.75
CA ASN A 95 3.54 18.70 -2.66
C ASN A 95 3.46 17.17 -2.75
N TRP A 96 4.33 16.50 -1.99
CA TRP A 96 4.41 15.04 -1.96
C TRP A 96 3.08 14.39 -1.57
N LEU A 97 2.43 14.88 -0.52
CA LEU A 97 1.19 14.31 -0.01
C LEU A 97 0.07 14.36 -1.05
N PHE A 98 -0.15 15.53 -1.67
CA PHE A 98 -1.20 15.69 -2.68
C PHE A 98 -0.92 14.84 -3.91
N SER A 99 0.31 14.83 -4.42
CA SER A 99 0.70 14.00 -5.57
C SER A 99 0.54 12.51 -5.30
N THR A 100 0.95 12.07 -4.11
CA THR A 100 0.85 10.65 -3.71
C THR A 100 -0.61 10.23 -3.57
N VAL A 101 -1.46 11.02 -2.91
CA VAL A 101 -2.89 10.71 -2.75
C VAL A 101 -3.62 10.77 -4.09
N SER A 102 -3.38 11.79 -4.91
CA SER A 102 -4.04 11.89 -6.21
C SER A 102 -3.64 10.75 -7.15
N SER A 103 -2.36 10.38 -7.18
CA SER A 103 -1.90 9.25 -7.99
C SER A 103 -2.29 7.89 -7.43
N PHE A 104 -2.56 7.77 -6.13
CA PHE A 104 -3.14 6.57 -5.52
C PHE A 104 -4.60 6.35 -6.00
N ILE A 105 -5.37 7.43 -6.15
CA ILE A 105 -6.75 7.37 -6.66
C ILE A 105 -6.74 7.10 -8.18
N GLY A 106 -5.91 7.81 -8.95
CA GLY A 106 -5.84 7.60 -10.38
C GLY A 106 -5.01 8.65 -11.12
N SER A 107 -3.76 8.32 -11.39
CA SER A 107 -2.92 9.04 -12.36
C SER A 107 -2.28 8.02 -13.27
N PHE A 108 -2.24 8.30 -14.56
CA PHE A 108 -1.79 7.38 -15.60
C PHE A 108 -0.60 7.97 -16.35
N SER A 109 0.12 7.10 -17.09
CA SER A 109 1.20 7.50 -18.00
C SER A 109 2.23 8.44 -17.35
N TYR A 110 3.05 7.93 -16.42
CA TYR A 110 4.06 8.73 -15.68
C TYR A 110 3.47 9.96 -14.99
N MET A 111 2.23 9.88 -14.51
CA MET A 111 1.51 10.97 -13.84
C MET A 111 1.21 12.19 -14.75
N THR A 112 1.22 12.00 -16.06
CA THR A 112 0.89 13.06 -17.02
C THR A 112 -0.61 13.13 -17.34
N VAL A 113 -1.31 12.01 -17.21
CA VAL A 113 -2.76 11.94 -17.43
C VAL A 113 -3.47 11.88 -16.08
N HIS A 114 -4.20 12.93 -15.76
CA HIS A 114 -4.96 13.05 -14.52
C HIS A 114 -6.45 12.85 -14.77
N LEU A 115 -7.13 12.29 -13.76
CA LEU A 115 -8.59 12.26 -13.76
C LEU A 115 -9.17 13.68 -13.63
N PRO A 116 -10.38 13.93 -14.15
CA PRO A 116 -11.11 15.15 -13.83
C PRO A 116 -11.24 15.32 -12.31
N MET A 117 -11.09 16.55 -11.81
CA MET A 117 -11.10 16.87 -10.38
C MET A 117 -12.35 16.33 -9.66
N VAL A 118 -13.49 16.32 -10.33
CA VAL A 118 -14.75 15.77 -9.81
C VAL A 118 -14.60 14.29 -9.44
N LEU A 119 -13.88 13.48 -10.23
CA LEU A 119 -13.65 12.07 -9.94
C LEU A 119 -12.71 11.87 -8.76
N TYR A 120 -11.65 12.69 -8.62
CA TYR A 120 -10.80 12.65 -7.42
C TYR A 120 -11.60 12.94 -6.15
N LEU A 121 -12.44 13.96 -6.18
CA LEU A 121 -13.29 14.32 -5.05
C LEU A 121 -14.32 13.23 -4.75
N LEU A 122 -14.95 12.65 -5.76
CA LEU A 122 -15.94 11.58 -5.59
C LEU A 122 -15.31 10.32 -4.99
N TYR A 123 -14.25 9.79 -5.59
CA TYR A 123 -13.56 8.59 -5.07
C TYR A 123 -12.94 8.84 -3.71
N GLY A 124 -12.28 9.99 -3.52
CA GLY A 124 -11.71 10.37 -2.23
C GLY A 124 -12.78 10.49 -1.15
N ALA A 125 -13.93 11.11 -1.45
CA ALA A 125 -15.04 11.23 -0.52
C ALA A 125 -15.67 9.87 -0.17
N LEU A 126 -15.85 8.99 -1.15
CA LEU A 126 -16.36 7.63 -0.92
C LEU A 126 -15.40 6.83 -0.03
N MET A 127 -14.12 6.83 -0.33
CA MET A 127 -13.12 6.13 0.49
C MET A 127 -13.05 6.70 1.90
N ALA A 128 -12.98 8.03 2.04
CA ALA A 128 -12.95 8.70 3.34
C ALA A 128 -14.22 8.43 4.14
N PHE A 129 -15.39 8.51 3.51
CA PHE A 129 -16.67 8.22 4.17
C PHE A 129 -16.73 6.77 4.68
N GLY A 130 -16.42 5.78 3.83
CA GLY A 130 -16.39 4.37 4.23
C GLY A 130 -15.42 4.11 5.39
N PHE A 131 -14.23 4.71 5.34
CA PHE A 131 -13.24 4.60 6.41
C PHE A 131 -13.69 5.30 7.71
N LEU A 132 -14.30 6.47 7.64
CA LEU A 132 -14.87 7.15 8.81
C LEU A 132 -16.00 6.32 9.43
N VAL A 133 -16.88 5.77 8.60
CA VAL A 133 -17.95 4.89 9.10
C VAL A 133 -17.35 3.64 9.78
N PHE A 134 -16.29 3.07 9.22
CA PHE A 134 -15.55 1.98 9.88
C PHE A 134 -15.04 2.40 11.26
N LEU A 135 -14.38 3.55 11.38
CA LEU A 135 -13.86 4.03 12.66
C LEU A 135 -14.94 4.19 13.73
N PHE A 136 -16.10 4.72 13.36
CA PHE A 136 -17.19 5.01 14.32
C PHE A 136 -18.14 3.84 14.55
N LEU A 137 -18.38 3.00 13.57
CA LEU A 137 -19.41 1.95 13.64
C LEU A 137 -18.84 0.53 13.58
N GLY A 138 -17.74 0.31 12.85
CA GLY A 138 -17.15 -1.02 12.63
C GLY A 138 -16.07 -1.36 13.65
N MET A 139 -15.17 -0.43 13.92
CA MET A 139 -13.95 -0.69 14.69
C MET A 139 -14.23 -1.22 16.10
N VAL A 140 -15.07 -0.53 16.89
CA VAL A 140 -15.33 -0.94 18.27
C VAL A 140 -16.12 -2.25 18.36
N PRO A 141 -17.32 -2.39 17.74
CA PRO A 141 -18.13 -3.61 17.90
C PRO A 141 -17.52 -4.85 17.24
N HIS A 142 -16.84 -4.71 16.12
CA HIS A 142 -16.38 -5.85 15.33
C HIS A 142 -14.93 -6.23 15.62
N TRP A 143 -14.02 -5.26 15.83
CA TRP A 143 -12.59 -5.50 15.84
C TRP A 143 -11.98 -5.58 17.23
N PHE A 144 -12.51 -4.82 18.21
CA PHE A 144 -11.93 -4.77 19.55
C PHE A 144 -12.53 -5.74 20.55
N HIS A 145 -13.71 -6.32 20.29
CA HIS A 145 -14.35 -7.26 21.24
C HIS A 145 -13.73 -8.66 21.27
N LYS A 146 -13.06 -9.09 20.22
CA LYS A 146 -12.48 -10.42 20.12
C LYS A 146 -10.99 -10.35 19.82
N LYS A 147 -10.16 -11.04 20.62
CA LYS A 147 -8.69 -11.07 20.45
C LYS A 147 -8.22 -11.39 19.03
N PRO A 148 -8.79 -12.38 18.29
CA PRO A 148 -8.34 -12.67 16.93
C PRO A 148 -8.61 -11.53 15.94
N GLN A 149 -9.73 -10.81 16.11
CA GLN A 149 -10.07 -9.67 15.26
C GLN A 149 -9.17 -8.47 15.55
N LEU A 150 -8.88 -8.21 16.82
CA LEU A 150 -7.91 -7.19 17.21
C LEU A 150 -6.52 -7.48 16.63
N LEU A 151 -6.08 -8.74 16.67
CA LEU A 151 -4.80 -9.13 16.09
C LEU A 151 -4.79 -8.91 14.57
N LEU A 152 -5.87 -9.27 13.87
CA LEU A 152 -6.02 -8.99 12.43
C LEU A 152 -5.94 -7.49 12.15
N PHE A 153 -6.64 -6.68 12.94
CA PHE A 153 -6.58 -5.22 12.81
C PHE A 153 -5.14 -4.70 12.96
N VAL A 154 -4.43 -5.11 14.00
CA VAL A 154 -3.04 -4.70 14.25
C VAL A 154 -2.14 -5.10 13.09
N MET A 155 -2.27 -6.32 12.56
CA MET A 155 -1.47 -6.79 11.41
C MET A 155 -1.74 -5.98 10.13
N LEU A 156 -3.01 -5.66 9.85
CA LEU A 156 -3.39 -4.83 8.71
C LEU A 156 -2.88 -3.39 8.89
N PHE A 157 -2.99 -2.85 10.10
CA PHE A 157 -2.49 -1.52 10.43
C PHE A 157 -0.97 -1.42 10.28
N LEU A 158 -0.24 -2.41 10.80
CA LEU A 158 1.22 -2.49 10.61
C LEU A 158 1.60 -2.60 9.13
N ALA A 159 0.85 -3.36 8.32
CA ALA A 159 1.08 -3.43 6.88
C ALA A 159 0.95 -2.06 6.20
N CYS A 160 -0.07 -1.26 6.57
CA CYS A 160 -0.21 0.11 6.08
C CYS A 160 0.95 1.01 6.53
N LEU A 161 1.30 0.95 7.82
CA LEU A 161 2.39 1.77 8.38
C LEU A 161 3.74 1.45 7.75
N VAL A 162 4.06 0.17 7.59
CA VAL A 162 5.33 -0.26 6.96
C VAL A 162 5.38 0.23 5.52
N THR A 163 4.31 0.07 4.75
CA THR A 163 4.24 0.54 3.36
C THR A 163 4.45 2.06 3.28
N LEU A 164 3.74 2.82 4.11
CA LEU A 164 3.87 4.27 4.16
C LEU A 164 5.28 4.70 4.60
N PHE A 165 5.82 4.07 5.64
CA PHE A 165 7.16 4.37 6.14
C PHE A 165 8.23 4.09 5.08
N MET A 166 8.14 2.96 4.37
CA MET A 166 9.09 2.62 3.32
C MET A 166 9.06 3.61 2.16
N ASP A 167 7.88 4.08 1.75
CA ASP A 167 7.73 5.10 0.71
C ASP A 167 8.29 6.45 1.16
N MET A 168 7.96 6.88 2.38
CA MET A 168 8.52 8.10 2.97
C MET A 168 10.04 8.02 3.13
N TYR A 169 10.55 6.90 3.64
CA TYR A 169 11.99 6.67 3.79
C TYR A 169 12.71 6.76 2.45
N ASN A 170 12.19 6.06 1.43
CA ASN A 170 12.77 6.10 0.09
C ASN A 170 12.73 7.51 -0.51
N THR A 171 11.62 8.24 -0.34
CA THR A 171 11.48 9.63 -0.79
C THR A 171 12.51 10.56 -0.13
N TYR A 172 12.79 10.37 1.16
CA TYR A 172 13.72 11.24 1.90
C TYR A 172 15.18 10.93 1.59
N PHE A 173 15.56 9.63 1.56
CA PHE A 173 16.97 9.23 1.49
C PHE A 173 17.46 8.81 0.10
N SER A 174 16.57 8.44 -0.81
CA SER A 174 16.98 7.84 -2.08
C SER A 174 16.54 8.65 -3.28
N ASP A 175 15.26 8.92 -3.42
CA ASP A 175 14.70 9.59 -4.59
C ASP A 175 13.36 10.23 -4.27
N TYR A 176 13.25 11.54 -4.45
CA TYR A 176 12.00 12.25 -4.22
C TYR A 176 10.92 11.80 -5.21
N GLN A 177 10.15 10.82 -4.80
CA GLN A 177 9.07 10.26 -5.61
C GLN A 177 7.72 10.36 -4.88
N SER A 178 6.82 11.17 -5.43
CA SER A 178 5.47 11.37 -4.91
C SER A 178 4.46 10.56 -5.73
N GLN A 179 4.49 9.22 -5.60
CA GLN A 179 3.71 8.33 -6.44
C GLN A 179 2.93 7.31 -5.62
N GLY A 180 1.59 7.37 -5.70
CA GLY A 180 0.67 6.49 -4.96
C GLY A 180 0.80 5.00 -5.28
N ARG A 181 1.45 4.62 -6.40
CA ARG A 181 1.73 3.21 -6.72
C ARG A 181 2.54 2.49 -5.65
N TYR A 182 3.39 3.21 -4.92
CA TYR A 182 4.17 2.63 -3.82
C TYR A 182 3.33 2.30 -2.60
N LEU A 183 2.14 2.92 -2.48
CA LEU A 183 1.16 2.63 -1.43
C LEU A 183 0.17 1.52 -1.80
N MET A 184 0.23 0.94 -3.02
CA MET A 184 -0.68 -0.14 -3.45
C MET A 184 -0.73 -1.34 -2.50
N PRO A 185 0.37 -1.78 -1.82
CA PRO A 185 0.25 -2.82 -0.82
C PRO A 185 -0.67 -2.48 0.36
N ALA A 186 -0.85 -1.19 0.67
CA ALA A 186 -1.77 -0.72 1.71
C ALA A 186 -3.24 -0.67 1.25
N LEU A 187 -3.49 -0.80 -0.07
CA LEU A 187 -4.85 -0.78 -0.62
C LEU A 187 -5.72 -1.91 -0.06
N VAL A 188 -5.17 -3.11 0.08
CA VAL A 188 -5.91 -4.27 0.58
C VAL A 188 -6.42 -4.06 2.01
N PRO A 189 -5.57 -3.71 3.00
CA PRO A 189 -6.04 -3.36 4.33
C PRO A 189 -7.07 -2.24 4.33
N LEU A 190 -6.84 -1.19 3.56
CA LEU A 190 -7.73 -0.03 3.48
C LEU A 190 -9.10 -0.42 2.95
N MET A 191 -9.16 -1.23 1.89
CA MET A 191 -10.43 -1.70 1.32
C MET A 191 -11.19 -2.62 2.28
N ILE A 192 -10.51 -3.47 3.06
CA ILE A 192 -11.15 -4.29 4.09
C ILE A 192 -11.85 -3.40 5.13
N TRP A 193 -11.22 -2.33 5.58
CA TRP A 193 -11.82 -1.40 6.55
C TRP A 193 -12.96 -0.59 5.96
N ILE A 194 -12.82 -0.13 4.71
CA ILE A 194 -13.88 0.60 4.00
C ILE A 194 -15.10 -0.30 3.79
N ASP A 195 -14.89 -1.55 3.37
CA ASP A 195 -15.96 -2.55 3.19
C ASP A 195 -16.68 -2.85 4.51
N ASP A 196 -15.94 -3.06 5.59
CA ASP A 196 -16.54 -3.24 6.93
C ASP A 196 -17.32 -2.00 7.40
N GLY A 197 -16.84 -0.80 7.06
CA GLY A 197 -17.56 0.45 7.31
C GLY A 197 -18.91 0.49 6.60
N TYR A 198 -18.93 0.26 5.29
CA TYR A 198 -20.17 0.22 4.52
C TYR A 198 -21.10 -0.91 4.96
N SER A 199 -20.56 -2.07 5.27
CA SER A 199 -21.32 -3.21 5.80
C SER A 199 -21.97 -2.88 7.15
N SER A 200 -21.24 -2.19 8.03
CA SER A 200 -21.74 -1.73 9.33
C SER A 200 -22.85 -0.69 9.18
N LEU A 201 -22.76 0.17 8.18
CA LEU A 201 -23.81 1.16 7.87
C LEU A 201 -25.05 0.46 7.31
N THR A 202 -24.89 -0.41 6.31
CA THR A 202 -26.01 -1.13 5.68
C THR A 202 -26.73 -2.06 6.66
N ALA A 203 -26.01 -2.62 7.64
CA ALA A 203 -26.61 -3.43 8.70
C ALA A 203 -27.64 -2.66 9.57
N LYS A 204 -27.52 -1.33 9.64
CA LYS A 204 -28.45 -0.46 10.39
C LYS A 204 -29.62 0.07 9.56
N LEU A 205 -29.61 -0.17 8.24
CA LEU A 205 -30.70 0.28 7.36
C LEU A 205 -31.96 -0.57 7.54
N PRO A 206 -33.16 -0.01 7.28
CA PRO A 206 -34.41 -0.74 7.23
C PRO A 206 -34.35 -1.91 6.22
N ALA A 207 -35.16 -2.96 6.46
CA ALA A 207 -35.14 -4.18 5.66
C ALA A 207 -35.41 -3.94 4.16
N GLU A 208 -36.17 -2.91 3.84
CA GLU A 208 -36.46 -2.51 2.43
C GLU A 208 -35.19 -2.05 1.70
N TRP A 209 -34.37 -1.23 2.36
CA TRP A 209 -33.12 -0.73 1.80
C TRP A 209 -32.03 -1.80 1.75
N LYS A 210 -32.04 -2.78 2.69
CA LYS A 210 -31.13 -3.94 2.64
C LYS A 210 -31.35 -4.79 1.39
N ARG A 211 -32.60 -4.98 0.96
CA ARG A 211 -32.91 -5.70 -0.28
C ARG A 211 -32.40 -4.94 -1.50
N ALA A 212 -32.57 -3.63 -1.55
CA ALA A 212 -32.07 -2.81 -2.65
C ALA A 212 -30.53 -2.82 -2.74
N SER A 213 -29.81 -2.74 -1.62
CA SER A 213 -28.34 -2.83 -1.60
C SER A 213 -27.81 -4.20 -2.02
N CYS A 214 -28.50 -5.29 -1.65
CA CYS A 214 -28.14 -6.64 -2.07
C CYS A 214 -28.31 -6.86 -3.59
N HIS A 215 -29.28 -6.21 -4.21
CA HIS A 215 -29.45 -6.24 -5.68
C HIS A 215 -28.38 -5.43 -6.43
N LEU A 216 -27.81 -4.40 -5.81
CA LEU A 216 -26.70 -3.61 -6.39
C LEU A 216 -25.36 -4.36 -6.33
N THR A 217 -25.16 -5.22 -5.33
CA THR A 217 -23.95 -6.06 -5.20
C THR A 217 -24.02 -7.37 -6.02
N LEU A 218 -25.21 -7.77 -6.42
CA LEU A 218 -25.45 -8.92 -7.31
C LEU A 218 -25.67 -8.48 -8.76
N LEU A 219 -24.86 -7.55 -9.27
CA LEU A 219 -24.79 -7.38 -10.73
C LEU A 219 -24.25 -8.68 -11.33
N PRO A 220 -24.94 -9.22 -12.38
CA PRO A 220 -24.60 -10.52 -12.96
C PRO A 220 -23.23 -10.42 -13.65
N GLY A 221 -22.22 -10.99 -13.05
CA GLY A 221 -20.84 -11.01 -13.56
C GLY A 221 -19.89 -11.87 -12.74
N THR A 222 -20.37 -12.48 -11.67
CA THR A 222 -19.58 -13.45 -10.88
C THR A 222 -20.30 -14.79 -10.84
N ILE A 223 -20.21 -15.54 -11.95
CA ILE A 223 -20.25 -17.00 -11.98
C ILE A 223 -18.86 -17.47 -12.30
#